data_4ffc81bb9b35a385a9cb856b7529f4fd
#
_entry.id   4ffc81bb9b35a385a9cb856b7529f4fd
#
_cell.length_a   1.000
_cell.length_b   1.000
_cell.length_c   1.000
_cell.angle_alpha   90.00
_cell.angle_beta   90.00
_cell.angle_gamma   90.00
#
_symmetry.space_group_name_H-M   'P 1'
#
loop_
_entity.id
_entity.type
_entity.pdbx_description
1 polymer ?
#
loop_
_entity_poly.entity_id
_entity_poly.type
_entity_poly.pdbx_seq_one_letter_code
_entity_poly.pdbx_strand_id
1 'polypeptide(L)'
;GDRKLYIVGFVPAPTHSVVSCMRKIVNTDCERVSSEFSPERLEINNLINQLSSNYSNVYFINPFDAVCNKQNLCNTVVDNKNIFFDEGHLSQYGSRVMWEYISRKLP
;
A
#
# COMPACT_ATOMS: atom_id res chain seq x y z
N GLY A 1 -6.42 10.26 28.90
CA GLY A 1 -5.30 11.09 28.59
C GLY A 1 -5.22 11.55 27.17
N ASP A 2 -4.25 12.35 26.91
CA ASP A 2 -4.05 13.00 25.61
C ASP A 2 -3.18 12.17 24.65
N ARG A 3 -2.97 10.89 24.99
CA ARG A 3 -2.15 10.02 24.15
C ARG A 3 -2.88 9.63 22.89
N LYS A 4 -2.17 9.70 21.77
CA LYS A 4 -2.66 9.26 20.47
C LYS A 4 -1.88 8.04 20.02
N LEU A 5 -2.60 7.07 19.47
CA LEU A 5 -2.00 5.85 18.92
C LEU A 5 -2.18 5.87 17.40
N TYR A 6 -1.09 5.71 16.69
CA TYR A 6 -1.09 5.58 15.24
C TYR A 6 -0.75 4.14 14.87
N ILE A 7 -1.65 3.50 14.15
CA ILE A 7 -1.46 2.13 13.68
C ILE A 7 -1.23 2.17 12.19
N VAL A 8 -0.10 1.64 11.74
CA VAL A 8 0.20 1.51 10.32
C VAL A 8 -0.13 0.09 9.88
N GLY A 9 -0.99 -0.03 8.88
CA GLY A 9 -1.39 -1.33 8.36
C GLY A 9 -0.33 -1.97 7.46
N PHE A 10 -0.69 -3.09 6.86
CA PHE A 10 0.16 -3.77 5.91
C PHE A 10 0.32 -2.96 4.63
N VAL A 11 1.52 -2.97 4.06
CA VAL A 11 1.75 -2.45 2.71
C VAL A 11 1.13 -3.40 1.68
N PRO A 12 0.73 -2.91 0.49
CA PRO A 12 0.31 -3.79 -0.57
C PRO A 12 1.43 -4.76 -0.96
N ALA A 13 1.06 -5.97 -1.35
CA ALA A 13 2.00 -6.94 -1.90
C ALA A 13 1.45 -7.44 -3.24
N PRO A 14 2.19 -7.26 -4.35
CA PRO A 14 1.69 -7.65 -5.65
C PRO A 14 1.63 -9.17 -5.78
N THR A 15 0.69 -9.65 -6.58
CA THR A 15 0.64 -11.06 -6.93
C THR A 15 1.72 -11.40 -7.96
N HIS A 16 1.90 -12.70 -8.23
CA HIS A 16 2.88 -13.16 -9.21
C HIS A 16 2.63 -12.55 -10.60
N SER A 17 1.37 -12.44 -11.02
CA SER A 17 1.04 -11.87 -12.33
C SER A 17 1.43 -10.40 -12.44
N VAL A 18 1.27 -9.64 -11.37
CA VAL A 18 1.67 -8.23 -11.32
C VAL A 18 3.20 -8.12 -11.40
N VAL A 19 3.93 -8.94 -10.65
CA VAL A 19 5.40 -8.95 -10.68
C VAL A 19 5.89 -9.31 -12.09
N SER A 20 5.27 -10.30 -12.73
CA SER A 20 5.61 -10.68 -14.11
C SER A 20 5.40 -9.53 -15.09
N CYS A 21 4.31 -8.77 -14.93
CA CYS A 21 4.06 -7.58 -15.76
C CYS A 21 5.16 -6.54 -15.57
N MET A 22 5.56 -6.27 -14.34
CA MET A 22 6.60 -5.28 -14.03
C MET A 22 7.96 -5.62 -14.65
N ARG A 23 8.23 -6.91 -14.87
CA ARG A 23 9.51 -7.38 -15.41
C ARG A 23 9.56 -7.44 -16.94
N LYS A 24 8.47 -7.12 -17.62
CA LYS A 24 8.46 -7.11 -19.08
C LYS A 24 9.30 -5.97 -19.62
N ILE A 25 10.03 -6.25 -20.70
CA ILE A 25 10.87 -5.27 -21.37
C ILE A 25 10.02 -4.18 -22.04
N VAL A 26 8.88 -4.59 -22.62
CA VAL A 26 7.94 -3.65 -23.23
C VAL A 26 7.17 -2.96 -22.11
N ASN A 27 7.17 -1.63 -22.14
CA ASN A 27 6.45 -0.83 -21.17
C ASN A 27 4.94 -0.99 -21.37
N THR A 28 4.34 -1.88 -20.59
CA THR A 28 2.90 -2.10 -20.58
C THR A 28 2.32 -1.54 -19.29
N ASP A 29 1.05 -1.17 -19.33
CA ASP A 29 0.34 -0.72 -18.15
C ASP A 29 0.23 -1.88 -17.17
N CYS A 30 0.86 -1.72 -15.99
CA CYS A 30 0.86 -2.71 -14.92
C CYS A 30 -0.03 -2.31 -13.76
N GLU A 31 -0.95 -1.37 -13.97
CA GLU A 31 -2.00 -1.10 -12.99
C GLU A 31 -2.90 -2.32 -12.85
N ARG A 32 -3.23 -2.63 -11.60
CA ARG A 32 -4.07 -3.77 -11.28
C ARG A 32 -5.08 -3.39 -10.20
N VAL A 33 -6.18 -4.10 -10.18
CA VAL A 33 -7.14 -3.96 -9.09
C VAL A 33 -6.48 -4.43 -7.78
N SER A 34 -6.89 -3.85 -6.66
CA SER A 34 -6.26 -4.16 -5.37
C SER A 34 -6.44 -5.63 -4.96
N SER A 35 -7.41 -6.34 -5.51
CA SER A 35 -7.56 -7.78 -5.30
C SER A 35 -6.37 -8.60 -5.83
N GLU A 36 -5.59 -8.03 -6.74
CA GLU A 36 -4.34 -8.64 -7.21
C GLU A 36 -3.14 -8.25 -6.33
N PHE A 37 -3.38 -7.45 -5.28
CA PHE A 37 -2.37 -7.02 -4.32
C PHE A 37 -2.72 -7.56 -2.95
N SER A 38 -2.52 -8.87 -2.77
CA SER A 38 -2.76 -9.56 -1.50
C SER A 38 -4.11 -9.20 -0.87
N PRO A 39 -5.21 -9.85 -1.31
CA PRO A 39 -6.52 -9.54 -0.76
C PRO A 39 -6.61 -9.75 0.75
N GLU A 40 -5.81 -10.66 1.31
CA GLU A 40 -5.75 -10.89 2.75
C GLU A 40 -5.23 -9.66 3.49
N ARG A 41 -4.20 -9.01 2.97
CA ARG A 41 -3.65 -7.79 3.59
C ARG A 41 -4.66 -6.65 3.56
N LEU A 42 -5.35 -6.49 2.43
CA LEU A 42 -6.38 -5.46 2.31
C LEU A 42 -7.52 -5.71 3.29
N GLU A 43 -7.96 -6.97 3.41
CA GLU A 43 -9.03 -7.35 4.33
C GLU A 43 -8.64 -7.09 5.78
N ILE A 44 -7.41 -7.44 6.16
CA ILE A 44 -6.90 -7.17 7.51
C ILE A 44 -6.84 -5.67 7.77
N ASN A 45 -6.36 -4.88 6.81
CA ASN A 45 -6.31 -3.44 6.96
C ASN A 45 -7.71 -2.84 7.16
N ASN A 46 -8.70 -3.32 6.40
CA ASN A 46 -10.08 -2.87 6.56
C ASN A 46 -10.63 -3.20 7.94
N LEU A 47 -10.31 -4.37 8.47
CA LEU A 47 -10.73 -4.77 9.81
C LEU A 47 -10.07 -3.89 10.88
N ILE A 48 -8.78 -3.64 10.77
CA ILE A 48 -8.06 -2.77 11.71
C ILE A 48 -8.65 -1.36 11.67
N ASN A 49 -8.96 -0.86 10.48
CA ASN A 49 -9.58 0.45 10.34
C ASN A 49 -10.94 0.52 11.05
N GLN A 50 -11.77 -0.51 10.89
CA GLN A 50 -13.07 -0.58 11.57
C GLN A 50 -12.90 -0.59 13.09
N LEU A 51 -11.97 -1.40 13.61
CA LEU A 51 -11.71 -1.48 15.04
C LEU A 51 -11.16 -0.15 15.58
N SER A 52 -10.27 0.49 14.84
CA SER A 52 -9.68 1.77 15.22
C SER A 52 -10.72 2.87 15.33
N SER A 53 -11.75 2.84 14.50
CA SER A 53 -12.79 3.85 14.47
C SER A 53 -13.64 3.88 15.75
N ASN A 54 -13.57 2.83 16.58
CA ASN A 54 -14.28 2.79 17.86
C ASN A 54 -13.58 3.62 18.95
N TYR A 55 -12.39 4.14 18.67
CA TYR A 55 -11.58 4.86 19.65
C TYR A 55 -11.19 6.22 19.10
N SER A 56 -11.51 7.27 19.82
CA SER A 56 -11.27 8.65 19.37
C SER A 56 -9.79 9.03 19.32
N ASN A 57 -8.94 8.28 20.04
CA ASN A 57 -7.51 8.55 20.12
C ASN A 57 -6.67 7.56 19.32
N VAL A 58 -7.30 6.73 18.51
CA VAL A 58 -6.62 5.75 17.64
C VAL A 58 -6.80 6.15 16.19
N TYR A 59 -5.69 6.22 15.47
CA TYR A 59 -5.67 6.62 14.07
C TYR A 59 -5.04 5.50 13.24
N PHE A 60 -5.72 5.10 12.17
CA PHE A 60 -5.23 4.08 11.28
C PHE A 60 -4.67 4.71 10.01
N ILE A 61 -3.47 4.30 9.62
CA ILE A 61 -2.84 4.71 8.37
C ILE A 61 -2.79 3.47 7.47
N ASN A 62 -3.43 3.57 6.30
CA ASN A 62 -3.51 2.47 5.34
C ASN A 62 -2.49 2.69 4.23
N PRO A 63 -1.40 1.91 4.18
CA PRO A 63 -0.38 2.08 3.15
C PRO A 63 -0.87 1.79 1.73
N PHE A 64 -2.00 1.09 1.57
CA PHE A 64 -2.61 0.91 0.24
C PHE A 64 -2.93 2.25 -0.41
N ASP A 65 -3.33 3.25 0.39
CA ASP A 65 -3.70 4.57 -0.12
C ASP A 65 -2.52 5.33 -0.73
N ALA A 66 -1.30 4.90 -0.45
CA ALA A 66 -0.10 5.52 -1.03
C ALA A 66 0.04 5.22 -2.53
N VAL A 67 -0.44 4.08 -2.98
CA VAL A 67 -0.26 3.61 -4.36
C VAL A 67 -1.55 3.17 -5.03
N CYS A 68 -2.65 3.04 -4.30
CA CYS A 68 -3.94 2.63 -4.85
C CYS A 68 -4.92 3.79 -4.81
N ASN A 69 -5.76 3.90 -5.83
CA ASN A 69 -6.79 4.93 -5.90
C ASN A 69 -8.12 4.43 -5.30
N LYS A 70 -9.16 5.28 -5.37
CA LYS A 70 -10.48 4.97 -4.83
C LYS A 70 -11.20 3.85 -5.59
N GLN A 71 -10.81 3.57 -6.83
CA GLN A 71 -11.34 2.48 -7.63
C GLN A 71 -10.58 1.18 -7.41
N ASN A 72 -9.71 1.12 -6.42
CA ASN A 72 -8.87 -0.06 -6.11
C ASN A 72 -7.91 -0.44 -7.22
N LEU A 73 -7.46 0.55 -7.99
CA LEU A 73 -6.37 0.39 -8.95
C LEU A 73 -5.07 0.84 -8.29
N CYS A 74 -4.05 0.00 -8.37
CA CYS A 74 -2.79 0.23 -7.69
C CYS A 74 -1.66 0.39 -8.69
N ASN A 75 -0.84 1.43 -8.48
CA ASN A 75 0.31 1.70 -9.33
C ASN A 75 1.49 0.83 -8.91
N THR A 76 2.13 0.21 -9.90
CA THR A 76 3.37 -0.55 -9.68
C THR A 76 4.60 0.27 -10.06
N VAL A 77 4.39 1.36 -10.80
CA VAL A 77 5.44 2.25 -11.28
C VAL A 77 5.03 3.69 -10.99
N VAL A 78 5.91 4.47 -10.39
CA VAL A 78 5.73 5.90 -10.15
C VAL A 78 7.03 6.58 -10.58
N ASP A 79 6.90 7.65 -11.40
CA ASP A 79 8.05 8.38 -11.95
C ASP A 79 9.06 7.46 -12.63
N ASN A 80 8.56 6.50 -13.42
CA ASN A 80 9.35 5.51 -14.16
C ASN A 80 10.17 4.56 -13.27
N LYS A 81 9.83 4.44 -11.99
CA LYS A 81 10.52 3.55 -11.05
C LYS A 81 9.55 2.55 -10.45
N ASN A 82 10.00 1.31 -10.35
CA ASN A 82 9.21 0.24 -9.74
C ASN A 82 9.05 0.47 -8.23
N ILE A 83 7.82 0.32 -7.75
CA ILE A 83 7.48 0.40 -6.32
C ILE A 83 7.81 -0.92 -5.62
N PHE A 84 7.66 -2.03 -6.32
CA PHE A 84 7.84 -3.37 -5.74
C PHE A 84 9.06 -4.04 -6.35
N PHE A 85 9.80 -4.73 -5.51
CA PHE A 85 10.94 -5.55 -5.95
C PHE A 85 10.47 -6.95 -6.33
N ASP A 86 9.63 -7.55 -5.48
CA ASP A 86 9.02 -8.86 -5.71
C ASP A 86 7.67 -8.94 -4.97
N GLU A 87 7.12 -10.14 -4.84
CA GLU A 87 5.81 -10.38 -4.24
C GLU A 87 5.76 -10.08 -2.73
N GLY A 88 6.89 -10.00 -2.08
CA GLY A 88 6.97 -9.78 -0.64
C GLY A 88 7.70 -8.51 -0.23
N HIS A 89 8.29 -7.78 -1.16
CA HIS A 89 9.19 -6.68 -0.82
C HIS A 89 8.96 -5.46 -1.68
N LEU A 90 8.99 -4.30 -1.03
CA LEU A 90 9.09 -3.02 -1.72
C LEU A 90 10.49 -2.85 -2.31
N SER A 91 10.59 -2.14 -3.43
CA SER A 91 11.88 -1.66 -3.90
C SER A 91 12.40 -0.58 -2.94
N GLN A 92 13.66 -0.19 -3.09
CA GLN A 92 14.21 0.91 -2.32
C GLN A 92 13.41 2.20 -2.56
N TYR A 93 13.04 2.46 -3.80
CA TYR A 93 12.20 3.60 -4.16
C TYR A 93 10.80 3.47 -3.56
N GLY A 94 10.20 2.27 -3.63
CA GLY A 94 8.88 2.02 -3.05
C GLY A 94 8.85 2.23 -1.55
N SER A 95 9.89 1.82 -0.84
CA SER A 95 10.02 2.08 0.59
C SER A 95 10.03 3.58 0.89
N ARG A 96 10.69 4.37 0.04
CA ARG A 96 10.72 5.82 0.18
C ARG A 96 9.35 6.45 -0.05
N VAL A 97 8.64 5.99 -1.08
CA VAL A 97 7.27 6.45 -1.37
C VAL A 97 6.35 6.16 -0.18
N MET A 98 6.42 4.95 0.38
CA MET A 98 5.62 4.58 1.54
C MET A 98 5.95 5.42 2.75
N TRP A 99 7.23 5.66 3.02
CA TRP A 99 7.64 6.48 4.15
C TRP A 99 7.15 7.92 4.02
N GLU A 100 7.24 8.50 2.84
CA GLU A 100 6.73 9.85 2.60
C GLU A 100 5.22 9.93 2.87
N TYR A 101 4.47 8.94 2.44
CA TYR A 101 3.03 8.89 2.69
C TYR A 101 2.73 8.78 4.18
N ILE A 102 3.36 7.81 4.86
CA ILE A 102 3.13 7.55 6.28
C ILE A 102 3.53 8.75 7.12
N SER A 103 4.70 9.33 6.85
CA SER A 103 5.22 10.44 7.64
C SER A 103 4.34 11.69 7.56
N ARG A 104 3.65 11.91 6.44
CA ARG A 104 2.71 13.02 6.30
C ARG A 104 1.45 12.86 7.16
N LYS A 105 1.13 11.63 7.54
CA LYS A 105 -0.03 11.33 8.39
C LYS A 105 0.30 11.43 9.89
N LEU A 106 1.58 11.40 10.22
CA LEU A 106 2.04 11.53 11.61
C LEU A 106 2.11 13.02 12.00
N PRO A 107 1.95 13.33 13.30
CA PRO A 107 2.06 14.72 13.77
C PRO A 107 3.49 15.26 13.70
#